data_4841971bc149c7421eec3e44f3f0e836
#
_entry.id   4841971bc149c7421eec3e44f3f0e836
#
_cell.length_a   1.000
_cell.length_b   1.000
_cell.length_c   1.000
_cell.angle_alpha   90.00
_cell.angle_beta   90.00
_cell.angle_gamma   90.00
#
_symmetry.space_group_name_H-M   'P 1'
#
loop_
_entity.id
_entity.type
_entity.pdbx_description
1 polymer ?
#
loop_
_entity_poly.entity_id
_entity_poly.type
_entity_poly.pdbx_seq_one_letter_code
_entity_poly.pdbx_strand_id
1 'polypeptide(L)'
;MQNDKLIDQLRLPVIVAPMFLVSGPDLVIASSNAGLIGSFPGPNARTAEELENWMHQINNATSNPWAFNMITHKTYDRFSEELDLIKKFQPKIVITA
;
A
#
# COMPACT_ATOMS: atom_id res chain seq x y z
N MET A 1 10.85 -12.91 -15.58
CA MET A 1 10.95 -12.71 -14.12
C MET A 1 9.85 -11.77 -13.66
N GLN A 2 9.22 -12.09 -12.53
CA GLN A 2 8.12 -11.29 -12.01
C GLN A 2 8.53 -9.86 -11.64
N ASN A 3 9.75 -9.70 -11.12
CA ASN A 3 10.26 -8.37 -10.77
C ASN A 3 10.43 -7.48 -11.99
N ASP A 4 10.84 -8.08 -13.11
CA ASP A 4 10.99 -7.33 -14.36
C ASP A 4 9.64 -6.82 -14.84
N LYS A 5 8.60 -7.64 -14.71
CA LYS A 5 7.23 -7.25 -15.09
C LYS A 5 6.72 -6.09 -14.23
N LEU A 6 7.04 -6.09 -12.95
CA LEU A 6 6.64 -5.00 -12.07
C LEU A 6 7.34 -3.69 -12.49
N ILE A 7 8.65 -3.75 -12.70
CA ILE A 7 9.42 -2.58 -13.13
C ILE A 7 8.92 -2.06 -14.48
N ASP A 8 8.59 -2.96 -15.40
CA ASP A 8 8.10 -2.59 -16.72
C ASP A 8 6.76 -1.84 -16.68
N GLN A 9 5.98 -2.00 -15.62
CA GLN A 9 4.72 -1.28 -15.45
C GLN A 9 4.93 0.15 -14.97
N LEU A 10 6.14 0.50 -14.54
CA LEU A 10 6.42 1.80 -13.95
C LEU A 10 7.01 2.76 -14.96
N ARG A 11 6.62 4.02 -14.85
CA ARG A 11 7.29 5.09 -15.58
C ARG A 11 8.70 5.31 -15.05
N LEU A 12 8.86 5.24 -13.73
CA LEU A 12 10.15 5.33 -13.04
C LEU A 12 10.17 4.30 -11.92
N PRO A 13 11.31 3.64 -11.65
CA PRO A 13 11.42 2.67 -10.57
C PRO A 13 11.55 3.37 -9.21
N VAL A 14 10.49 4.07 -8.80
CA VAL A 14 10.47 4.90 -7.59
C VAL A 14 9.28 4.51 -6.74
N ILE A 15 9.52 4.34 -5.45
CA ILE A 15 8.48 4.20 -4.45
C ILE A 15 8.35 5.53 -3.71
N VAL A 16 7.14 6.08 -3.68
CA VAL A 16 6.83 7.23 -2.83
C VAL A 16 6.74 6.67 -1.41
N ALA A 17 7.71 7.00 -0.57
CA ALA A 17 7.87 6.40 0.75
C ALA A 17 6.63 6.57 1.62
N PRO A 18 6.30 5.55 2.43
CA PRO A 18 5.17 5.67 3.35
C PRO A 18 5.51 6.68 4.45
N MET A 19 4.65 7.67 4.64
CA MET A 19 4.88 8.75 5.60
C MET A 19 3.76 8.77 6.63
N PHE A 20 4.15 8.63 7.90
CA PHE A 20 3.19 8.63 9.01
C PHE A 20 2.42 9.96 9.05
N LEU A 21 1.11 9.85 9.21
CA LEU A 21 0.15 10.97 9.25
C LEU A 21 -0.04 11.72 7.92
N VAL A 22 0.77 11.43 6.91
CA VAL A 22 0.73 12.14 5.63
C VAL A 22 0.15 11.28 4.52
N SER A 23 0.66 10.04 4.39
CA SER A 23 0.27 9.19 3.28
C SER A 23 -1.11 8.57 3.48
N GLY A 24 -1.95 8.66 2.47
CA GLY A 24 -3.28 8.07 2.45
C GLY A 24 -3.68 7.70 1.03
N PRO A 25 -4.95 7.29 0.81
CA PRO A 25 -5.39 6.82 -0.50
C PRO A 25 -5.15 7.82 -1.63
N ASP A 26 -5.39 9.10 -1.40
CA ASP A 26 -5.24 10.11 -2.45
C ASP A 26 -3.81 10.17 -2.96
N LEU A 27 -2.82 10.17 -2.06
CA LEU A 27 -1.42 10.21 -2.45
C LEU A 27 -1.02 8.91 -3.17
N VAL A 28 -1.48 7.77 -2.66
CA VAL A 28 -1.19 6.47 -3.27
C VAL A 28 -1.76 6.40 -4.68
N ILE A 29 -3.01 6.79 -4.85
CA ILE A 29 -3.68 6.76 -6.15
C ILE A 29 -2.97 7.69 -7.14
N ALA A 30 -2.69 8.92 -6.71
CA ALA A 30 -2.00 9.89 -7.58
C ALA A 30 -0.62 9.40 -8.00
N SER A 31 0.15 8.85 -7.06
CA SER A 31 1.49 8.34 -7.34
C SER A 31 1.42 7.15 -8.30
N SER A 32 0.54 6.20 -8.04
CA SER A 32 0.42 4.99 -8.85
C SER A 32 -0.08 5.33 -10.27
N ASN A 33 -1.02 6.24 -10.39
CA ASN A 33 -1.50 6.67 -11.70
C ASN A 33 -0.45 7.48 -12.47
N ALA A 34 0.51 8.09 -11.77
CA ALA A 34 1.62 8.78 -12.41
C ALA A 34 2.74 7.82 -12.86
N GLY A 35 2.61 6.52 -12.62
CA GLY A 35 3.59 5.52 -13.00
C GLY A 35 4.67 5.27 -11.97
N LEU A 36 4.46 5.70 -10.74
CA LEU A 36 5.33 5.40 -9.59
C LEU A 36 4.63 4.37 -8.71
N ILE A 37 5.27 3.94 -7.63
CA ILE A 37 4.62 3.09 -6.64
C ILE A 37 4.23 3.98 -5.45
N GLY A 38 2.94 4.21 -5.28
CA GLY A 38 2.44 4.87 -4.08
C GLY A 38 2.43 3.91 -2.90
N SER A 39 2.61 4.42 -1.68
CA SER A 39 2.59 3.60 -0.48
C SER A 39 2.02 4.36 0.71
N PHE A 40 1.53 3.62 1.69
CA PHE A 40 1.09 4.23 2.95
C PHE A 40 1.28 3.24 4.10
N PRO A 41 1.52 3.75 5.33
CA PRO A 41 1.63 2.87 6.50
C PRO A 41 0.24 2.55 7.07
N GLY A 42 0.04 1.31 7.48
CA GLY A 42 -1.23 0.84 8.03
C GLY A 42 -1.80 1.71 9.15
N PRO A 43 -0.97 2.15 10.13
CA PRO A 43 -1.48 2.97 11.22
C PRO A 43 -2.12 4.31 10.83
N ASN A 44 -1.89 4.81 9.62
CA ASN A 44 -2.54 6.04 9.16
C ASN A 44 -4.05 5.86 9.05
N ALA A 45 -4.50 4.66 8.70
CA ALA A 45 -5.91 4.29 8.86
C ALA A 45 -6.12 3.92 10.32
N ARG A 46 -7.00 4.63 11.01
CA ARG A 46 -7.11 4.54 12.47
C ARG A 46 -7.74 3.24 12.94
N THR A 47 -8.54 2.58 12.11
CA THR A 47 -9.18 1.30 12.42
C THR A 47 -8.98 0.33 11.29
N ALA A 48 -9.15 -0.96 11.56
CA ALA A 48 -9.10 -1.98 10.51
C ALA A 48 -10.19 -1.76 9.46
N GLU A 49 -11.35 -1.28 9.87
CA GLU A 49 -12.44 -0.97 8.95
C GLU A 49 -12.06 0.19 8.01
N GLU A 50 -11.46 1.23 8.54
CA GLU A 50 -10.98 2.34 7.72
C GLU A 50 -9.89 1.88 6.76
N LEU A 51 -8.99 1.02 7.21
CA LEU A 51 -7.94 0.46 6.37
C LEU A 51 -8.54 -0.34 5.21
N GLU A 52 -9.55 -1.15 5.48
CA GLU A 52 -10.24 -1.90 4.45
C GLU A 52 -10.86 -0.96 3.42
N ASN A 53 -11.50 0.10 3.86
CA ASN A 53 -12.10 1.10 2.98
C ASN A 53 -11.03 1.79 2.11
N TRP A 54 -9.87 2.09 2.70
CA TRP A 54 -8.76 2.70 1.94
C TRP A 54 -8.24 1.76 0.85
N MET A 55 -8.07 0.48 1.17
CA MET A 55 -7.60 -0.49 0.19
C MET A 55 -8.61 -0.69 -0.94
N HIS A 56 -9.90 -0.69 -0.61
CA HIS A 56 -10.98 -0.71 -1.59
C HIS A 56 -10.89 0.50 -2.52
N GLN A 57 -10.74 1.67 -1.93
CA GLN A 57 -10.68 2.92 -2.68
C GLN A 57 -9.49 2.92 -3.65
N ILE A 58 -8.33 2.45 -3.20
CA ILE A 58 -7.14 2.39 -4.03
C ILE A 58 -7.36 1.41 -5.20
N ASN A 59 -7.81 0.20 -4.92
CA ASN A 59 -8.00 -0.81 -5.95
C ASN A 59 -9.09 -0.43 -6.95
N ASN A 60 -10.07 0.36 -6.55
CA ASN A 60 -11.10 0.86 -7.46
C ASN A 60 -10.62 2.01 -8.34
N ALA A 61 -9.64 2.77 -7.87
CA ALA A 61 -9.16 3.98 -8.55
C ALA A 61 -7.96 3.74 -9.45
N THR A 62 -7.21 2.66 -9.24
CA THR A 62 -6.04 2.35 -10.06
C THR A 62 -5.84 0.84 -10.15
N SER A 63 -5.40 0.38 -11.32
CA SER A 63 -4.92 -0.99 -11.53
C SER A 63 -3.39 -1.05 -11.47
N ASN A 64 -2.72 0.08 -11.26
CA ASN A 64 -1.28 0.16 -11.21
C ASN A 64 -0.76 -0.31 -9.85
N PRO A 65 0.52 -0.74 -9.76
CA PRO A 65 1.09 -1.23 -8.51
C PRO A 65 1.08 -0.18 -7.40
N TRP A 66 0.83 -0.64 -6.18
CA TRP A 66 0.96 0.15 -4.97
C TRP A 66 1.51 -0.73 -3.86
N ALA A 67 2.03 -0.10 -2.81
CA ALA A 67 2.67 -0.79 -1.71
C ALA A 67 1.97 -0.48 -0.39
N PHE A 68 1.93 -1.48 0.48
CA PHE A 68 1.43 -1.33 1.84
C PHE A 68 2.58 -1.47 2.81
N ASN A 69 2.72 -0.51 3.73
CA ASN A 69 3.73 -0.57 4.78
C ASN A 69 3.12 -1.20 6.04
N MET A 70 3.56 -2.41 6.35
CA MET A 70 3.08 -3.19 7.47
C MET A 70 4.06 -3.11 8.63
N ILE A 71 3.55 -2.75 9.81
CA ILE A 71 4.33 -2.75 11.04
C ILE A 71 4.42 -4.18 11.54
N THR A 72 5.64 -4.68 11.73
CA THR A 72 5.86 -6.07 12.15
C THR A 72 6.31 -6.20 13.59
N HIS A 73 6.33 -5.09 14.34
CA HIS A 73 6.69 -5.12 15.76
C HIS A 73 5.68 -5.99 16.53
N LYS A 74 6.21 -6.86 17.39
CA LYS A 74 5.37 -7.85 18.10
C LYS A 74 4.32 -7.24 19.02
N THR A 75 4.43 -5.96 19.38
CA THR A 75 3.42 -5.26 20.18
C THR A 75 2.36 -4.60 19.33
N TYR A 76 2.45 -4.68 18.01
CA TYR A 76 1.44 -4.10 17.14
C TYR A 76 0.21 -5.01 17.10
N ASP A 77 -0.90 -4.53 17.64
CA ASP A 77 -2.09 -5.34 17.89
C ASP A 77 -2.96 -5.58 16.65
N ARG A 78 -2.74 -4.87 15.54
CA ARG A 78 -3.49 -5.08 14.30
C ARG A 78 -2.79 -5.98 13.28
N PHE A 79 -1.73 -6.66 13.68
CA PHE A 79 -0.94 -7.49 12.77
C PHE A 79 -1.81 -8.52 12.02
N SER A 80 -2.61 -9.30 12.74
CA SER A 80 -3.44 -10.35 12.14
C SER A 80 -4.49 -9.79 11.20
N GLU A 81 -5.15 -8.69 11.60
CA GLU A 81 -6.17 -8.06 10.79
C GLU A 81 -5.58 -7.47 9.51
N GLU A 82 -4.41 -6.83 9.62
CA GLU A 82 -3.74 -6.27 8.45
C GLU A 82 -3.23 -7.36 7.51
N LEU A 83 -2.75 -8.48 8.04
CA LEU A 83 -2.33 -9.61 7.21
C LEU A 83 -3.50 -10.15 6.40
N ASP A 84 -4.69 -10.26 7.01
CA ASP A 84 -5.88 -10.71 6.31
C ASP A 84 -6.26 -9.73 5.17
N LEU A 85 -6.13 -8.44 5.42
CA LEU A 85 -6.42 -7.43 4.41
C LEU A 85 -5.42 -7.46 3.25
N ILE A 86 -4.14 -7.72 3.54
CA ILE A 86 -3.13 -7.91 2.51
C ILE A 86 -3.51 -9.08 1.60
N LYS A 87 -3.96 -10.18 2.18
CA LYS A 87 -4.39 -11.35 1.41
C LYS A 87 -5.62 -11.04 0.54
N LYS A 88 -6.52 -10.22 1.06
CA LYS A 88 -7.75 -9.87 0.36
C LYS A 88 -7.52 -8.89 -0.79
N PHE A 89 -6.74 -7.84 -0.56
CA PHE A 89 -6.57 -6.75 -1.53
C PHE A 89 -5.31 -6.85 -2.37
N GLN A 90 -4.35 -7.66 -1.96
CA GLN A 90 -3.16 -8.03 -2.72
C GLN A 90 -2.36 -6.83 -3.26
N PRO A 91 -1.87 -5.93 -2.40
CA PRO A 91 -0.89 -4.94 -2.86
C PRO A 91 0.31 -5.68 -3.47
N LYS A 92 0.90 -5.11 -4.52
CA LYS A 92 2.02 -5.77 -5.21
C LYS A 92 3.28 -5.81 -4.36
N ILE A 93 3.43 -4.90 -3.41
CA ILE A 93 4.59 -4.80 -2.54
C ILE A 93 4.11 -4.60 -1.12
N VAL A 94 4.75 -5.30 -0.18
CA VAL A 94 4.58 -5.06 1.24
C VAL A 94 5.93 -4.64 1.80
N ILE A 95 5.96 -3.47 2.44
CA ILE A 95 7.15 -2.94 3.08
C ILE A 95 7.02 -3.23 4.56
N THR A 96 7.90 -4.06 5.11
CA THR A 96 7.85 -4.43 6.53
C THR A 96 8.80 -3.55 7.34
N ALA A 97 8.37 -3.20 8.53
CA ALA A 97 9.18 -2.38 9.42
C ALA A 97 8.87 -2.64 10.90
#